data_bfb7fff604d025403ce81d4bbc75adf0
#
_entry.id   bfb7fff604d025403ce81d4bbc75adf0
#
_cell.length_a   1.000
_cell.length_b   1.000
_cell.length_c   1.000
_cell.angle_alpha   90.00
_cell.angle_beta   90.00
_cell.angle_gamma   90.00
#
_symmetry.space_group_name_H-M   'P 1'
#
loop_
_entity.id
_entity.type
_entity.pdbx_description
1 polymer ?
#
loop_
_entity_poly.entity_id
_entity_poly.type
_entity_poly.pdbx_seq_one_letter_code
_entity_poly.pdbx_strand_id
1 'polypeptide(L)'
;MPICLCPNNWKKKFWCLNLDRTRQNISKFLASGVLTYLIFILLALPTDYLVIGVPYITLDFIHCLLSAMNIALALLLFWVFAKFTKLSEHFYLAACGIVFLTIIINAMLLLSVENMALKNQSMLLLSFLYMLGFILSGIKPLHMLCVGLLAAFLVFAFLILLDVNCDYIALGRALFGSCILGFSISSMLISRERSLFLNNQLAEINEQILRIEASELLHLSQQDALTQISNRRTFDEMFDFFYYRANQEKRPLAVLFIDIDFFKNYNDFYGHQMGDKVISSIAAAIKNSIRHVDFVARYGGEEFVVLLPETPAQGAYSVAANIYKAIERQAIPHAASLVSKYVTISLGFTVYTGGLKMGQDRLIHAADQALYRAKQLGRNQIYYQPLQVAEIA
;
A
#
# COMPACT_ATOMS: atom_id res chain seq x y z
N MET A 1 11.90 15.28 -10.90
CA MET A 1 10.62 14.72 -11.42
C MET A 1 9.51 15.67 -11.00
N PRO A 2 8.80 16.34 -11.89
CA PRO A 2 7.56 16.98 -11.51
C PRO A 2 6.51 15.88 -11.34
N ILE A 3 6.29 15.50 -10.11
CA ILE A 3 5.20 14.63 -9.69
C ILE A 3 3.91 15.34 -10.09
N CYS A 4 3.12 14.71 -10.95
CA CYS A 4 1.76 15.16 -11.26
C CYS A 4 0.88 15.03 -10.00
N LEU A 5 1.06 15.97 -9.07
CA LEU A 5 0.26 16.13 -7.86
C LEU A 5 -1.07 16.81 -8.21
N CYS A 6 -1.95 16.10 -8.89
CA CYS A 6 -3.36 16.45 -8.96
C CYS A 6 -4.17 15.26 -8.46
N PRO A 7 -4.61 15.25 -7.18
CA PRO A 7 -5.29 14.10 -6.56
C PRO A 7 -6.61 13.72 -7.24
N ASN A 8 -7.27 14.64 -7.94
CA ASN A 8 -8.63 14.45 -8.44
C ASN A 8 -8.76 14.11 -9.93
N ASN A 9 -7.66 13.95 -10.68
CA ASN A 9 -7.76 13.60 -12.10
C ASN A 9 -7.01 12.30 -12.42
N TRP A 10 -7.63 11.16 -12.06
CA TRP A 10 -7.10 9.82 -12.31
C TRP A 10 -6.76 9.58 -13.80
N LYS A 11 -7.52 10.19 -14.74
CA LYS A 11 -7.23 10.11 -16.19
C LYS A 11 -5.86 10.70 -16.53
N LYS A 12 -5.55 11.88 -15.95
CA LYS A 12 -4.24 12.52 -16.15
C LYS A 12 -3.13 11.69 -15.51
N LYS A 13 -3.35 11.17 -14.28
CA LYS A 13 -2.39 10.29 -13.58
C LYS A 13 -2.11 9.03 -14.40
N PHE A 14 -3.15 8.37 -14.89
CA PHE A 14 -3.00 7.19 -15.76
C PHE A 14 -2.14 7.48 -17.00
N TRP A 15 -2.43 8.57 -17.74
CA TRP A 15 -1.68 8.89 -18.95
C TRP A 15 -0.22 9.27 -18.69
N CYS A 16 0.07 9.97 -17.60
CA CYS A 16 1.46 10.24 -17.20
C CYS A 16 2.22 8.95 -16.91
N LEU A 17 1.64 8.05 -16.09
CA LEU A 17 2.24 6.77 -15.75
C LEU A 17 2.41 5.85 -16.97
N ASN A 18 1.41 5.80 -17.86
CA ASN A 18 1.48 5.01 -19.08
C ASN A 18 2.60 5.50 -20.01
N LEU A 19 2.73 6.81 -20.19
CA LEU A 19 3.79 7.41 -20.99
C LEU A 19 5.18 7.14 -20.40
N ASP A 20 5.34 7.29 -19.08
CA ASP A 20 6.60 7.00 -18.39
C ASP A 20 6.98 5.51 -18.50
N ARG A 21 6.00 4.60 -18.34
CA ARG A 21 6.21 3.16 -18.51
C ARG A 21 6.64 2.83 -19.94
N THR A 22 5.94 3.38 -20.95
CA THR A 22 6.29 3.19 -22.36
C THR A 22 7.71 3.68 -22.63
N ARG A 23 8.07 4.87 -22.18
CA ARG A 23 9.41 5.43 -22.29
C ARG A 23 10.48 4.53 -21.67
N GLN A 24 10.24 4.02 -20.45
CA GLN A 24 11.16 3.12 -19.77
C GLN A 24 11.33 1.79 -20.53
N ASN A 25 10.25 1.23 -21.05
CA ASN A 25 10.30 0.00 -21.84
C ASN A 25 11.08 0.22 -23.14
N ILE A 26 10.82 1.30 -23.86
CA ILE A 26 11.58 1.68 -25.05
C ILE A 26 13.06 1.83 -24.72
N SER A 27 13.38 2.57 -23.65
CA SER A 27 14.77 2.79 -23.23
C SER A 27 15.51 1.48 -22.90
N LYS A 28 14.82 0.48 -22.34
CA LYS A 28 15.43 -0.80 -21.95
C LYS A 28 15.52 -1.79 -23.09
N PHE A 29 14.48 -1.90 -23.90
CA PHE A 29 14.34 -3.02 -24.85
C PHE A 29 14.54 -2.64 -26.31
N LEU A 30 14.40 -1.37 -26.69
CA LEU A 30 14.44 -0.97 -28.08
C LEU A 30 15.84 -1.10 -28.71
N ALA A 31 16.90 -0.99 -27.92
CA ALA A 31 18.27 -1.19 -28.43
C ALA A 31 18.47 -2.64 -28.96
N SER A 32 17.95 -3.64 -28.24
CA SER A 32 17.93 -5.03 -28.71
C SER A 32 17.01 -5.20 -29.91
N GLY A 33 15.87 -4.49 -29.94
CA GLY A 33 14.95 -4.49 -31.08
C GLY A 33 15.56 -3.93 -32.35
N VAL A 34 16.33 -2.84 -32.25
CA VAL A 34 17.08 -2.27 -33.39
C VAL A 34 18.11 -3.26 -33.91
N LEU A 35 18.87 -3.91 -33.02
CA LEU A 35 19.85 -4.92 -33.41
C LEU A 35 19.17 -6.10 -34.12
N THR A 36 18.08 -6.62 -33.58
CA THR A 36 17.29 -7.70 -34.19
C THR A 36 16.76 -7.30 -35.57
N TYR A 37 16.28 -6.06 -35.68
CA TYR A 37 15.80 -5.50 -36.95
C TYR A 37 16.92 -5.40 -38.00
N LEU A 38 18.10 -4.95 -37.62
CA LEU A 38 19.27 -4.87 -38.52
C LEU A 38 19.72 -6.26 -38.99
N ILE A 39 19.73 -7.26 -38.08
CA ILE A 39 20.01 -8.66 -38.44
C ILE A 39 18.94 -9.19 -39.43
N PHE A 40 17.66 -8.89 -39.18
CA PHE A 40 16.57 -9.29 -40.09
C PHE A 40 16.75 -8.70 -41.47
N ILE A 41 17.07 -7.41 -41.59
CA ILE A 41 17.35 -6.77 -42.90
C ILE A 41 18.52 -7.46 -43.59
N LEU A 42 19.62 -7.72 -42.88
CA LEU A 42 20.82 -8.34 -43.44
C LEU A 42 20.53 -9.76 -43.98
N LEU A 43 19.58 -10.48 -43.39
CA LEU A 43 19.16 -11.79 -43.83
C LEU A 43 18.08 -11.74 -44.94
N ALA A 44 17.17 -10.75 -44.90
CA ALA A 44 16.07 -10.62 -45.83
C ALA A 44 16.51 -10.13 -47.21
N LEU A 45 17.41 -9.16 -47.32
CA LEU A 45 17.88 -8.59 -48.57
C LEU A 45 18.48 -9.63 -49.54
N PRO A 46 19.34 -10.58 -49.10
CA PRO A 46 19.84 -11.65 -49.98
C PRO A 46 18.75 -12.63 -50.44
N THR A 47 17.75 -12.91 -49.56
CA THR A 47 16.66 -13.82 -49.92
C THR A 47 15.71 -13.19 -50.94
N ASP A 48 15.44 -11.90 -50.83
CA ASP A 48 14.65 -11.15 -51.81
C ASP A 48 15.34 -11.14 -53.20
N TYR A 49 16.65 -10.97 -53.22
CA TYR A 49 17.45 -11.07 -54.43
C TYR A 49 17.38 -12.48 -55.09
N LEU A 50 17.58 -13.52 -54.26
CA LEU A 50 17.57 -14.91 -54.75
C LEU A 50 16.18 -15.38 -55.25
N VAL A 51 15.13 -14.95 -54.55
CA VAL A 51 13.73 -15.40 -54.85
C VAL A 51 13.10 -14.56 -55.94
N ILE A 52 13.38 -13.26 -56.00
CA ILE A 52 12.75 -12.32 -56.92
C ILE A 52 13.62 -12.09 -58.17
N GLY A 53 14.90 -12.50 -58.14
CA GLY A 53 15.83 -12.36 -59.26
C GLY A 53 16.24 -10.94 -59.61
N VAL A 54 16.15 -10.03 -58.64
CA VAL A 54 16.51 -8.61 -58.82
C VAL A 54 18.02 -8.43 -58.65
N PRO A 55 18.74 -7.81 -59.63
CA PRO A 55 20.17 -7.56 -59.52
C PRO A 55 20.53 -6.65 -58.32
N TYR A 56 21.67 -6.92 -57.67
CA TYR A 56 22.12 -6.20 -56.46
C TYR A 56 22.33 -4.68 -56.61
N ILE A 57 22.44 -4.19 -57.85
CA ILE A 57 22.74 -2.77 -58.10
C ILE A 57 21.63 -2.15 -58.93
N THR A 58 20.40 -2.40 -58.58
CA THR A 58 19.25 -1.72 -59.20
C THR A 58 18.80 -0.56 -58.33
N LEU A 59 18.16 0.41 -58.95
CA LEU A 59 17.55 1.54 -58.26
C LEU A 59 16.50 1.05 -57.23
N ASP A 60 15.78 -0.01 -57.56
CA ASP A 60 14.79 -0.65 -56.67
C ASP A 60 15.39 -1.21 -55.40
N PHE A 61 16.57 -1.86 -55.51
CA PHE A 61 17.29 -2.37 -54.32
C PHE A 61 17.74 -1.21 -53.41
N ILE A 62 18.23 -0.12 -54.00
CA ILE A 62 18.63 1.07 -53.26
C ILE A 62 17.43 1.67 -52.53
N HIS A 63 16.25 1.76 -53.13
CA HIS A 63 15.05 2.28 -52.50
C HIS A 63 14.59 1.40 -51.32
N CYS A 64 14.63 0.07 -51.46
CA CYS A 64 14.34 -0.86 -50.38
C CYS A 64 15.35 -0.71 -49.21
N LEU A 65 16.64 -0.58 -49.52
CA LEU A 65 17.68 -0.38 -48.49
C LEU A 65 17.50 0.95 -47.76
N LEU A 66 17.23 2.05 -48.47
CA LEU A 66 16.96 3.36 -47.86
C LEU A 66 15.71 3.33 -46.98
N SER A 67 14.66 2.63 -47.39
CA SER A 67 13.45 2.40 -46.61
C SER A 67 13.77 1.68 -45.29
N ALA A 68 14.55 0.61 -45.36
CA ALA A 68 14.98 -0.14 -44.18
C ALA A 68 15.85 0.71 -43.24
N MET A 69 16.77 1.50 -43.78
CA MET A 69 17.62 2.43 -42.99
C MET A 69 16.78 3.54 -42.32
N ASN A 70 15.75 4.05 -43.00
CA ASN A 70 14.84 5.03 -42.41
C ASN A 70 14.09 4.48 -41.19
N ILE A 71 13.65 3.22 -41.25
CA ILE A 71 13.01 2.54 -40.12
C ILE A 71 14.01 2.38 -38.95
N ALA A 72 15.24 1.95 -39.23
CA ALA A 72 16.29 1.83 -38.22
C ALA A 72 16.59 3.17 -37.56
N LEU A 73 16.66 4.26 -38.34
CA LEU A 73 16.86 5.62 -37.84
C LEU A 73 15.69 6.07 -36.96
N ALA A 74 14.45 5.79 -37.37
CA ALA A 74 13.27 6.10 -36.56
C ALA A 74 13.29 5.39 -35.21
N LEU A 75 13.61 4.10 -35.16
CA LEU A 75 13.76 3.33 -33.93
C LEU A 75 14.89 3.90 -33.06
N LEU A 76 16.01 4.27 -33.65
CA LEU A 76 17.12 4.91 -32.92
C LEU A 76 16.69 6.26 -32.32
N LEU A 77 15.97 7.09 -33.06
CA LEU A 77 15.45 8.36 -32.56
C LEU A 77 14.47 8.15 -31.40
N PHE A 78 13.57 7.16 -31.50
CA PHE A 78 12.70 6.79 -30.39
C PHE A 78 13.50 6.43 -29.13
N TRP A 79 14.56 5.65 -29.27
CA TRP A 79 15.42 5.26 -28.16
C TRP A 79 16.15 6.47 -27.55
N VAL A 80 16.68 7.38 -28.37
CA VAL A 80 17.36 8.60 -27.94
C VAL A 80 16.40 9.48 -27.10
N PHE A 81 15.21 9.77 -27.63
CA PHE A 81 14.22 10.57 -26.90
C PHE A 81 13.70 9.87 -25.63
N ALA A 82 13.64 8.56 -25.60
CA ALA A 82 13.26 7.81 -24.42
C ALA A 82 14.34 7.79 -23.34
N LYS A 83 15.63 7.69 -23.74
CA LYS A 83 16.76 7.54 -22.81
C LYS A 83 17.22 8.84 -22.16
N PHE A 84 17.33 9.92 -22.94
CA PHE A 84 17.88 11.17 -22.45
C PHE A 84 16.83 12.02 -21.72
N THR A 85 17.07 12.31 -20.43
CA THR A 85 16.11 13.00 -19.56
C THR A 85 15.73 14.41 -20.04
N LYS A 86 16.67 15.15 -20.62
CA LYS A 86 16.40 16.49 -21.19
C LYS A 86 15.45 16.45 -22.39
N LEU A 87 15.48 15.37 -23.18
CA LEU A 87 14.62 15.17 -24.35
C LEU A 87 13.28 14.50 -23.99
N SER A 88 13.19 13.88 -22.84
CA SER A 88 12.00 13.13 -22.43
C SER A 88 10.75 13.99 -22.23
N GLU A 89 10.89 15.27 -21.94
CA GLU A 89 9.76 16.21 -21.84
C GLU A 89 9.05 16.39 -23.20
N HIS A 90 9.80 16.25 -24.29
CA HIS A 90 9.27 16.36 -25.66
C HIS A 90 8.98 15.00 -26.30
N PHE A 91 9.12 13.90 -25.54
CA PHE A 91 8.98 12.54 -26.07
C PHE A 91 7.67 12.34 -26.84
N TYR A 92 6.55 12.83 -26.31
CA TYR A 92 5.23 12.67 -26.95
C TYR A 92 5.17 13.34 -28.33
N LEU A 93 5.63 14.58 -28.43
CA LEU A 93 5.63 15.33 -29.69
C LEU A 93 6.62 14.75 -30.68
N ALA A 94 7.83 14.39 -30.20
CA ALA A 94 8.85 13.74 -30.99
C ALA A 94 8.34 12.39 -31.57
N ALA A 95 7.67 11.57 -30.77
CA ALA A 95 7.10 10.32 -31.19
C ALA A 95 6.07 10.50 -32.32
N CYS A 96 5.17 11.49 -32.20
CA CYS A 96 4.24 11.84 -33.30
C CYS A 96 5.00 12.24 -34.56
N GLY A 97 6.01 13.09 -34.46
CA GLY A 97 6.81 13.57 -35.59
C GLY A 97 7.64 12.44 -36.26
N ILE A 98 8.28 11.59 -35.46
CA ILE A 98 9.06 10.45 -35.95
C ILE A 98 8.17 9.51 -36.75
N VAL A 99 7.01 9.12 -36.20
CA VAL A 99 6.07 8.21 -36.90
C VAL A 99 5.58 8.86 -38.18
N PHE A 100 5.17 10.12 -38.14
CA PHE A 100 4.67 10.85 -39.30
C PHE A 100 5.70 10.90 -40.43
N LEU A 101 6.92 11.32 -40.14
CA LEU A 101 7.99 11.42 -41.13
C LEU A 101 8.40 10.04 -41.67
N THR A 102 8.50 9.02 -40.80
CA THR A 102 8.86 7.67 -41.18
C THR A 102 7.84 7.09 -42.19
N ILE A 103 6.57 7.32 -41.97
CA ILE A 103 5.49 6.88 -42.86
C ILE A 103 5.62 7.53 -44.24
N ILE A 104 5.77 8.85 -44.30
CA ILE A 104 5.85 9.59 -45.57
C ILE A 104 7.10 9.20 -46.34
N ILE A 105 8.27 9.17 -45.72
CA ILE A 105 9.54 8.82 -46.36
C ILE A 105 9.49 7.39 -46.90
N ASN A 106 9.00 6.43 -46.10
CA ASN A 106 8.88 5.03 -46.55
C ASN A 106 7.88 4.90 -47.72
N ALA A 107 6.73 5.56 -47.61
CA ALA A 107 5.77 5.53 -48.72
C ALA A 107 6.36 6.05 -50.02
N MET A 108 7.11 7.17 -49.99
CA MET A 108 7.76 7.74 -51.15
C MET A 108 8.83 6.81 -51.73
N LEU A 109 9.70 6.23 -50.87
CA LEU A 109 10.74 5.28 -51.32
C LEU A 109 10.18 4.03 -51.95
N LEU A 110 9.11 3.49 -51.34
CA LEU A 110 8.50 2.23 -51.80
C LEU A 110 7.67 2.41 -53.07
N LEU A 111 7.12 3.60 -53.29
CA LEU A 111 6.36 3.90 -54.51
C LEU A 111 7.26 4.13 -55.73
N SER A 112 8.51 4.51 -55.51
CA SER A 112 9.53 4.64 -56.58
C SER A 112 10.11 3.31 -57.05
N VAL A 113 9.76 2.18 -56.42
CA VAL A 113 10.17 0.85 -56.88
C VAL A 113 9.38 0.47 -58.11
N GLU A 114 10.07 0.05 -59.19
CA GLU A 114 9.47 -0.34 -60.46
C GLU A 114 9.03 -1.82 -60.49
N ASN A 115 9.80 -2.69 -59.84
CA ASN A 115 9.50 -4.11 -59.76
C ASN A 115 8.22 -4.38 -58.95
N MET A 116 7.17 -4.93 -59.60
CA MET A 116 5.87 -5.13 -58.98
C MET A 116 5.86 -6.12 -57.81
N ALA A 117 6.73 -7.14 -57.81
CA ALA A 117 6.83 -8.08 -56.69
C ALA A 117 7.40 -7.40 -55.44
N LEU A 118 8.49 -6.65 -55.60
CA LEU A 118 9.09 -5.85 -54.53
C LEU A 118 8.12 -4.76 -54.02
N LYS A 119 7.39 -4.10 -54.92
CA LYS A 119 6.39 -3.09 -54.61
C LYS A 119 5.28 -3.64 -53.71
N ASN A 120 4.74 -4.81 -54.04
CA ASN A 120 3.71 -5.48 -53.27
C ASN A 120 4.22 -5.90 -51.88
N GLN A 121 5.43 -6.46 -51.79
CA GLN A 121 6.07 -6.79 -50.51
C GLN A 121 6.30 -5.56 -49.65
N SER A 122 6.71 -4.48 -50.24
CA SER A 122 6.93 -3.20 -49.57
C SER A 122 5.66 -2.59 -49.04
N MET A 123 4.52 -2.72 -49.69
CA MET A 123 3.22 -2.29 -49.18
C MET A 123 2.80 -3.07 -47.95
N LEU A 124 3.11 -4.35 -47.85
CA LEU A 124 2.88 -5.16 -46.64
C LEU A 124 3.76 -4.67 -45.49
N LEU A 125 5.04 -4.40 -45.75
CA LEU A 125 5.96 -3.83 -44.77
C LEU A 125 5.48 -2.47 -44.25
N LEU A 126 5.00 -1.60 -45.15
CA LEU A 126 4.46 -0.29 -44.77
C LEU A 126 3.23 -0.46 -43.87
N SER A 127 2.32 -1.40 -44.19
CA SER A 127 1.15 -1.72 -43.36
C SER A 127 1.55 -2.16 -41.95
N PHE A 128 2.56 -3.01 -41.87
CA PHE A 128 3.08 -3.50 -40.58
C PHE A 128 3.75 -2.38 -39.76
N LEU A 129 4.49 -1.50 -40.41
CA LEU A 129 5.13 -0.35 -39.80
C LEU A 129 4.11 0.61 -39.20
N TYR A 130 3.01 0.86 -39.88
CA TYR A 130 1.90 1.65 -39.36
C TYR A 130 1.35 1.05 -38.09
N MET A 131 1.03 -0.25 -38.10
CA MET A 131 0.54 -0.95 -36.89
C MET A 131 1.51 -0.88 -35.74
N LEU A 132 2.81 -1.08 -36.01
CA LEU A 132 3.85 -0.98 -34.96
C LEU A 132 3.91 0.41 -34.34
N GLY A 133 3.77 1.46 -35.14
CA GLY A 133 3.70 2.85 -34.66
C GLY A 133 2.58 3.07 -33.64
N PHE A 134 1.40 2.50 -33.85
CA PHE A 134 0.29 2.57 -32.90
C PHE A 134 0.60 1.84 -31.59
N ILE A 135 1.28 0.68 -31.66
CA ILE A 135 1.54 -0.15 -30.49
C ILE A 135 2.70 0.40 -29.64
N LEU A 136 3.80 0.78 -30.31
CA LEU A 136 5.05 1.13 -29.61
C LEU A 136 5.13 2.59 -29.17
N SER A 137 4.39 3.50 -29.81
CA SER A 137 4.55 4.96 -29.54
C SER A 137 4.10 5.38 -28.14
N GLY A 138 3.19 4.63 -27.48
CA GLY A 138 2.57 5.04 -26.22
C GLY A 138 1.69 6.30 -26.32
N ILE A 139 1.45 6.77 -27.54
CA ILE A 139 0.61 7.93 -27.86
C ILE A 139 -0.87 7.54 -27.68
N LYS A 140 -1.72 8.51 -27.32
CA LYS A 140 -3.16 8.29 -27.27
C LYS A 140 -3.65 7.79 -28.64
N PRO A 141 -4.43 6.70 -28.72
CA PRO A 141 -4.85 6.09 -29.99
C PRO A 141 -5.48 7.09 -30.96
N LEU A 142 -6.29 8.00 -30.44
CA LEU A 142 -6.95 9.04 -31.25
C LEU A 142 -5.94 10.00 -31.89
N HIS A 143 -4.92 10.44 -31.15
CA HIS A 143 -3.88 11.33 -31.70
C HIS A 143 -3.04 10.60 -32.75
N MET A 144 -2.72 9.32 -32.50
CA MET A 144 -2.02 8.48 -33.46
C MET A 144 -2.83 8.26 -34.72
N LEU A 145 -4.15 8.07 -34.59
CA LEU A 145 -5.05 7.97 -35.75
C LEU A 145 -5.02 9.25 -36.59
N CYS A 146 -5.08 10.43 -35.96
CA CYS A 146 -4.97 11.71 -36.66
C CYS A 146 -3.62 11.85 -37.40
N VAL A 147 -2.52 11.47 -36.75
CA VAL A 147 -1.16 11.49 -37.35
C VAL A 147 -1.09 10.56 -38.55
N GLY A 148 -1.59 9.32 -38.42
CA GLY A 148 -1.60 8.32 -39.48
C GLY A 148 -2.48 8.71 -40.67
N LEU A 149 -3.67 9.21 -40.40
CA LEU A 149 -4.58 9.66 -41.48
C LEU A 149 -4.03 10.89 -42.19
N LEU A 150 -3.42 11.83 -41.47
CA LEU A 150 -2.79 13.00 -42.10
C LEU A 150 -1.64 12.58 -42.98
N ALA A 151 -0.76 11.65 -42.51
CA ALA A 151 0.33 11.13 -43.31
C ALA A 151 -0.19 10.40 -44.58
N ALA A 152 -1.22 9.54 -44.44
CA ALA A 152 -1.84 8.86 -45.56
C ALA A 152 -2.39 9.85 -46.61
N PHE A 153 -3.12 10.87 -46.14
CA PHE A 153 -3.69 11.89 -47.00
C PHE A 153 -2.63 12.66 -47.78
N LEU A 154 -1.52 13.05 -47.14
CA LEU A 154 -0.39 13.74 -47.78
C LEU A 154 0.28 12.85 -48.82
N VAL A 155 0.47 11.56 -48.54
CA VAL A 155 1.02 10.59 -49.51
C VAL A 155 0.13 10.52 -50.74
N PHE A 156 -1.20 10.38 -50.60
CA PHE A 156 -2.12 10.37 -51.71
C PHE A 156 -2.10 11.67 -52.52
N ALA A 157 -2.16 12.82 -51.85
CA ALA A 157 -2.11 14.14 -52.49
C ALA A 157 -0.82 14.32 -53.32
N PHE A 158 0.32 13.87 -52.76
CA PHE A 158 1.63 13.97 -53.43
C PHE A 158 1.70 13.05 -54.67
N LEU A 159 1.14 11.84 -54.61
CA LEU A 159 1.11 10.90 -55.73
C LEU A 159 0.26 11.40 -56.91
N ILE A 160 -0.89 12.01 -56.58
CA ILE A 160 -1.76 12.61 -57.59
C ILE A 160 -1.05 13.81 -58.26
N LEU A 161 -0.34 14.63 -57.46
CA LEU A 161 0.38 15.80 -57.95
C LEU A 161 1.55 15.44 -58.86
N LEU A 162 2.22 14.32 -58.60
CA LEU A 162 3.36 13.82 -59.39
C LEU A 162 2.96 12.86 -60.53
N ASP A 163 1.67 12.61 -60.71
CA ASP A 163 1.12 11.69 -61.73
C ASP A 163 1.78 10.31 -61.70
N VAL A 164 2.03 9.79 -60.46
CA VAL A 164 2.68 8.47 -60.27
C VAL A 164 1.70 7.36 -60.53
N ASN A 165 2.01 6.51 -61.47
CA ASN A 165 1.18 5.34 -61.78
C ASN A 165 1.36 4.27 -60.68
N CYS A 166 0.33 4.05 -59.87
CA CYS A 166 0.33 3.02 -58.81
C CYS A 166 -1.08 2.43 -58.62
N ASP A 167 -1.15 1.27 -57.94
CA ASP A 167 -2.43 0.69 -57.52
C ASP A 167 -2.93 1.47 -56.29
N TYR A 168 -3.73 2.53 -56.52
CA TYR A 168 -4.32 3.36 -55.49
C TYR A 168 -5.21 2.56 -54.54
N ILE A 169 -5.83 1.45 -54.99
CA ILE A 169 -6.68 0.61 -54.12
C ILE A 169 -5.83 -0.19 -53.16
N ALA A 170 -4.73 -0.79 -53.63
CA ALA A 170 -3.79 -1.51 -52.77
C ALA A 170 -3.12 -0.58 -51.76
N LEU A 171 -2.70 0.59 -52.21
CA LEU A 171 -2.11 1.63 -51.32
C LEU A 171 -3.12 2.13 -50.28
N GLY A 172 -4.37 2.38 -50.68
CA GLY A 172 -5.44 2.77 -49.78
C GLY A 172 -5.67 1.73 -48.68
N ARG A 173 -5.71 0.45 -49.05
CA ARG A 173 -5.82 -0.66 -48.10
C ARG A 173 -4.61 -0.70 -47.13
N ALA A 174 -3.40 -0.50 -47.63
CA ALA A 174 -2.18 -0.51 -46.86
C ALA A 174 -2.14 0.66 -45.87
N LEU A 175 -2.51 1.86 -46.23
CA LEU A 175 -2.44 3.04 -45.38
C LEU A 175 -3.66 3.17 -44.44
N PHE A 176 -4.88 3.21 -44.99
CA PHE A 176 -6.10 3.42 -44.19
C PHE A 176 -6.50 2.19 -43.40
N GLY A 177 -6.38 0.99 -44.01
CA GLY A 177 -6.67 -0.28 -43.33
C GLY A 177 -5.77 -0.48 -42.11
N SER A 178 -4.49 -0.19 -42.25
CA SER A 178 -3.52 -0.28 -41.15
C SER A 178 -3.76 0.74 -40.06
N CYS A 179 -4.23 1.96 -40.39
CA CYS A 179 -4.64 2.95 -39.41
C CYS A 179 -5.80 2.44 -38.57
N ILE A 180 -6.83 1.86 -39.20
CA ILE A 180 -8.03 1.35 -38.49
C ILE A 180 -7.65 0.17 -37.59
N LEU A 181 -6.89 -0.80 -38.12
CA LEU A 181 -6.43 -1.94 -37.34
C LEU A 181 -5.52 -1.51 -36.16
N GLY A 182 -4.54 -0.64 -36.43
CA GLY A 182 -3.64 -0.12 -35.44
C GLY A 182 -4.38 0.65 -34.32
N PHE A 183 -5.36 1.48 -34.70
CA PHE A 183 -6.21 2.17 -33.73
C PHE A 183 -7.00 1.20 -32.86
N SER A 184 -7.60 0.17 -33.47
CA SER A 184 -8.40 -0.83 -32.76
C SER A 184 -7.56 -1.60 -31.76
N ILE A 185 -6.38 -2.11 -32.18
CA ILE A 185 -5.46 -2.84 -31.30
C ILE A 185 -4.93 -1.93 -30.18
N SER A 186 -4.46 -0.74 -30.51
CA SER A 186 -3.94 0.21 -29.52
C SER A 186 -5.02 0.61 -28.50
N SER A 187 -6.27 0.84 -28.96
CA SER A 187 -7.40 1.15 -28.07
C SER A 187 -7.71 0.00 -27.12
N MET A 188 -7.66 -1.24 -27.60
CA MET A 188 -7.87 -2.44 -26.78
C MET A 188 -6.77 -2.59 -25.73
N LEU A 189 -5.50 -2.45 -26.13
CA LEU A 189 -4.35 -2.54 -25.23
C LEU A 189 -4.41 -1.47 -24.12
N ILE A 190 -4.70 -0.22 -24.47
CA ILE A 190 -4.81 0.88 -23.51
C ILE A 190 -6.01 0.70 -22.60
N SER A 191 -7.14 0.17 -23.09
CA SER A 191 -8.30 -0.14 -22.25
C SER A 191 -7.95 -1.21 -21.20
N ARG A 192 -7.20 -2.23 -21.57
CA ARG A 192 -6.70 -3.27 -20.68
C ARG A 192 -5.75 -2.69 -19.61
N GLU A 193 -4.77 -1.91 -20.01
CA GLU A 193 -3.82 -1.25 -19.08
C GLU A 193 -4.56 -0.31 -18.11
N ARG A 194 -5.56 0.40 -18.60
CA ARG A 194 -6.41 1.26 -17.77
C ARG A 194 -7.20 0.47 -16.73
N SER A 195 -7.80 -0.67 -17.13
CA SER A 195 -8.53 -1.53 -16.20
C SER A 195 -7.60 -2.09 -15.12
N LEU A 196 -6.41 -2.54 -15.48
CA LEU A 196 -5.39 -3.01 -14.53
C LEU A 196 -4.99 -1.90 -13.54
N PHE A 197 -4.77 -0.69 -14.04
CA PHE A 197 -4.44 0.46 -13.19
C PHE A 197 -5.55 0.76 -12.17
N LEU A 198 -6.82 0.78 -12.61
CA LEU A 198 -7.96 1.04 -11.74
C LEU A 198 -8.16 -0.07 -10.71
N ASN A 199 -8.02 -1.32 -11.12
CA ASN A 199 -8.13 -2.46 -10.20
C ASN A 199 -7.03 -2.44 -9.13
N ASN A 200 -5.79 -2.08 -9.48
CA ASN A 200 -4.71 -1.95 -8.52
C ASN A 200 -4.98 -0.82 -7.49
N GLN A 201 -5.52 0.33 -7.96
CA GLN A 201 -5.89 1.42 -7.05
C GLN A 201 -7.05 1.03 -6.12
N LEU A 202 -8.02 0.28 -6.63
CA LEU A 202 -9.14 -0.24 -5.83
C LEU A 202 -8.65 -1.24 -4.77
N ALA A 203 -7.75 -2.15 -5.15
CA ALA A 203 -7.16 -3.11 -4.23
C ALA A 203 -6.39 -2.42 -3.08
N GLU A 204 -5.62 -1.37 -3.39
CA GLU A 204 -4.88 -0.59 -2.39
C GLU A 204 -5.83 0.10 -1.39
N ILE A 205 -6.93 0.70 -1.88
CA ILE A 205 -7.95 1.32 -1.02
C ILE A 205 -8.64 0.27 -0.13
N ASN A 206 -9.03 -0.88 -0.69
CA ASN A 206 -9.67 -1.94 0.07
C ASN A 206 -8.74 -2.50 1.18
N GLU A 207 -7.45 -2.64 0.90
CA GLU A 207 -6.48 -3.04 1.92
C GLU A 207 -6.39 -2.04 3.06
N GLN A 208 -6.43 -0.73 2.76
CA GLN A 208 -6.44 0.31 3.79
C GLN A 208 -7.70 0.25 4.66
N ILE A 209 -8.87 0.06 4.06
CA ILE A 209 -10.15 -0.10 4.77
C ILE A 209 -10.09 -1.29 5.71
N LEU A 210 -9.66 -2.46 5.20
CA LEU A 210 -9.54 -3.68 6.00
C LEU A 210 -8.57 -3.52 7.20
N ARG A 211 -7.47 -2.79 7.02
CA ARG A 211 -6.55 -2.48 8.12
C ARG A 211 -7.19 -1.61 9.20
N ILE A 212 -7.98 -0.61 8.80
CA ILE A 212 -8.71 0.26 9.75
C ILE A 212 -9.75 -0.56 10.52
N GLU A 213 -10.58 -1.34 9.84
CA GLU A 213 -11.58 -2.21 10.46
C GLU A 213 -10.94 -3.23 11.42
N ALA A 214 -9.84 -3.86 11.02
CA ALA A 214 -9.11 -4.80 11.88
C ALA A 214 -8.55 -4.12 13.14
N SER A 215 -8.02 -2.89 13.02
CA SER A 215 -7.52 -2.12 14.17
C SER A 215 -8.65 -1.72 15.13
N GLU A 216 -9.83 -1.37 14.61
CA GLU A 216 -11.01 -1.03 15.40
C GLU A 216 -11.55 -2.25 16.15
N LEU A 217 -11.65 -3.41 15.49
CA LEU A 217 -12.03 -4.67 16.12
C LEU A 217 -11.05 -5.09 17.22
N LEU A 218 -9.74 -4.92 17.02
CA LEU A 218 -8.74 -5.17 18.05
C LEU A 218 -8.92 -4.23 19.24
N HIS A 219 -9.16 -2.95 19.00
CA HIS A 219 -9.39 -1.98 20.07
C HIS A 219 -10.65 -2.32 20.90
N LEU A 220 -11.76 -2.68 20.24
CA LEU A 220 -12.98 -3.15 20.93
C LEU A 220 -12.74 -4.43 21.73
N SER A 221 -11.85 -5.32 21.26
CA SER A 221 -11.47 -6.56 21.96
C SER A 221 -10.53 -6.34 23.14
N GLN A 222 -9.94 -5.15 23.32
CA GLN A 222 -8.99 -4.85 24.40
C GLN A 222 -9.61 -4.21 25.64
N GLN A 223 -10.83 -3.69 25.51
CA GLN A 223 -11.52 -3.02 26.61
C GLN A 223 -12.62 -3.89 27.23
N ASP A 224 -12.91 -3.67 28.49
CA ASP A 224 -14.10 -4.18 29.17
C ASP A 224 -15.32 -3.34 28.77
N ALA A 225 -16.38 -3.99 28.31
CA ALA A 225 -17.57 -3.32 27.78
C ALA A 225 -18.30 -2.43 28.79
N LEU A 226 -18.25 -2.80 30.09
CA LEU A 226 -18.93 -2.06 31.15
C LEU A 226 -18.14 -0.87 31.65
N THR A 227 -16.83 -1.04 31.83
CA THR A 227 -15.96 -0.07 32.52
C THR A 227 -15.14 0.79 31.58
N GLN A 228 -15.00 0.42 30.31
CA GLN A 228 -14.19 1.11 29.30
C GLN A 228 -12.71 1.27 29.69
N ILE A 229 -12.22 0.51 30.68
CA ILE A 229 -10.81 0.27 30.94
C ILE A 229 -10.37 -1.02 30.25
N SER A 230 -9.10 -1.35 30.29
CA SER A 230 -8.60 -2.59 29.68
C SER A 230 -9.23 -3.84 30.31
N ASN A 231 -9.38 -4.89 29.53
CA ASN A 231 -9.86 -6.19 30.00
C ASN A 231 -8.70 -7.08 30.47
N ARG A 232 -9.03 -8.26 31.00
CA ARG A 232 -8.05 -9.24 31.49
C ARG A 232 -7.04 -9.68 30.44
N ARG A 233 -7.47 -9.88 29.18
CA ARG A 233 -6.55 -10.27 28.08
C ARG A 233 -5.48 -9.20 27.85
N THR A 234 -5.89 -7.95 27.81
CA THR A 234 -4.95 -6.83 27.67
C THR A 234 -4.04 -6.69 28.89
N PHE A 235 -4.54 -7.02 30.08
CA PHE A 235 -3.69 -7.09 31.28
C PHE A 235 -2.59 -8.13 31.10
N ASP A 236 -2.88 -9.34 30.65
CA ASP A 236 -1.89 -10.41 30.49
C ASP A 236 -0.77 -9.95 29.53
N GLU A 237 -1.14 -9.33 28.37
CA GLU A 237 -0.19 -8.80 27.39
C GLU A 237 0.68 -7.66 27.98
N MET A 238 0.06 -6.72 28.69
CA MET A 238 0.77 -5.57 29.26
C MET A 238 1.63 -5.93 30.47
N PHE A 239 1.21 -6.94 31.23
CA PHE A 239 1.99 -7.45 32.35
C PHE A 239 3.30 -8.09 31.85
N ASP A 240 3.22 -8.94 30.81
CA ASP A 240 4.39 -9.51 30.16
C ASP A 240 5.36 -8.43 29.69
N PHE A 241 4.86 -7.40 29.02
CA PHE A 241 5.64 -6.27 28.54
C PHE A 241 6.34 -5.51 29.67
N PHE A 242 5.59 -5.10 30.73
CA PHE A 242 6.16 -4.35 31.83
C PHE A 242 7.12 -5.18 32.68
N TYR A 243 6.83 -6.47 32.87
CA TYR A 243 7.72 -7.36 33.60
C TYR A 243 9.05 -7.55 32.87
N TYR A 244 9.01 -7.83 31.56
CA TYR A 244 10.21 -7.94 30.75
C TYR A 244 11.04 -6.66 30.78
N ARG A 245 10.39 -5.52 30.63
CA ARG A 245 11.05 -4.20 30.69
C ARG A 245 11.68 -3.93 32.06
N ALA A 246 10.93 -4.16 33.14
CA ALA A 246 11.44 -4.00 34.52
C ALA A 246 12.68 -4.88 34.78
N ASN A 247 12.69 -6.11 34.24
CA ASN A 247 13.82 -7.03 34.37
C ASN A 247 15.06 -6.55 33.59
N GLN A 248 14.88 -6.08 32.36
CA GLN A 248 15.96 -5.57 31.49
C GLN A 248 16.57 -4.27 32.05
N GLU A 249 15.73 -3.33 32.42
CA GLU A 249 16.14 -1.99 32.88
C GLU A 249 16.50 -1.98 34.38
N LYS A 250 16.28 -3.10 35.11
CA LYS A 250 16.44 -3.24 36.56
C LYS A 250 15.66 -2.16 37.35
N ARG A 251 14.47 -1.85 36.85
CA ARG A 251 13.58 -0.86 37.48
C ARG A 251 12.43 -1.52 38.21
N PRO A 252 11.85 -0.88 39.25
CA PRO A 252 10.77 -1.47 39.99
C PRO A 252 9.47 -1.51 39.17
N LEU A 253 8.69 -2.60 39.35
CA LEU A 253 7.32 -2.74 38.85
C LEU A 253 6.41 -3.09 40.03
N ALA A 254 5.41 -2.24 40.31
CA ALA A 254 4.40 -2.57 41.31
C ALA A 254 3.15 -3.15 40.65
N VAL A 255 2.55 -4.16 41.27
CA VAL A 255 1.29 -4.80 40.88
C VAL A 255 0.32 -4.66 42.05
N LEU A 256 -0.85 -4.07 41.77
CA LEU A 256 -1.91 -3.84 42.74
C LEU A 256 -3.14 -4.64 42.30
N PHE A 257 -3.72 -5.46 43.18
CA PHE A 257 -5.04 -6.06 43.05
C PHE A 257 -6.04 -5.34 43.94
N ILE A 258 -7.21 -5.09 43.42
CA ILE A 258 -8.29 -4.32 44.09
C ILE A 258 -9.59 -5.10 43.92
N ASP A 259 -10.37 -5.17 45.01
CA ASP A 259 -11.66 -5.86 45.01
C ASP A 259 -12.67 -5.04 45.82
N ILE A 260 -13.92 -5.04 45.35
CA ILE A 260 -15.02 -4.33 46.00
C ILE A 260 -15.55 -5.16 47.16
N ASP A 261 -15.46 -4.63 48.39
CA ASP A 261 -15.87 -5.32 49.59
C ASP A 261 -17.39 -5.59 49.60
N PHE A 262 -17.75 -6.86 49.88
CA PHE A 262 -19.14 -7.31 49.95
C PHE A 262 -20.00 -7.00 48.73
N PHE A 263 -19.41 -7.00 47.55
CA PHE A 263 -20.11 -6.65 46.31
C PHE A 263 -21.29 -7.58 46.00
N LYS A 264 -21.18 -8.86 46.30
CA LYS A 264 -22.31 -9.77 46.20
C LYS A 264 -23.49 -9.28 47.05
N ASN A 265 -23.28 -8.91 48.31
CA ASN A 265 -24.33 -8.38 49.17
C ASN A 265 -24.91 -7.07 48.63
N TYR A 266 -24.09 -6.25 47.98
CA TYR A 266 -24.56 -5.05 47.27
C TYR A 266 -25.54 -5.40 46.16
N ASN A 267 -25.17 -6.33 45.30
CA ASN A 267 -26.04 -6.80 44.20
C ASN A 267 -27.34 -7.43 44.69
N ASP A 268 -27.26 -8.27 45.73
CA ASP A 268 -28.42 -8.93 46.33
C ASP A 268 -29.41 -7.91 46.95
N PHE A 269 -28.91 -6.77 47.42
CA PHE A 269 -29.75 -5.74 48.06
C PHE A 269 -30.24 -4.66 47.07
N TYR A 270 -29.37 -4.18 46.16
CA TYR A 270 -29.68 -3.04 45.26
C TYR A 270 -29.94 -3.46 43.79
N GLY A 271 -29.73 -4.73 43.48
CA GLY A 271 -29.85 -5.29 42.12
C GLY A 271 -28.60 -5.08 41.28
N HIS A 272 -28.41 -5.96 40.26
CA HIS A 272 -27.25 -6.00 39.37
C HIS A 272 -27.02 -4.70 38.60
N GLN A 273 -28.08 -3.99 38.17
CA GLN A 273 -27.94 -2.72 37.44
C GLN A 273 -27.27 -1.62 38.30
N MET A 274 -27.52 -1.62 39.61
CA MET A 274 -26.85 -0.71 40.52
C MET A 274 -25.40 -1.13 40.79
N GLY A 275 -25.15 -2.45 40.87
CA GLY A 275 -23.79 -3.00 40.91
C GLY A 275 -22.94 -2.61 39.70
N ASP A 276 -23.50 -2.67 38.52
CA ASP A 276 -22.81 -2.27 37.26
C ASP A 276 -22.41 -0.77 37.32
N LYS A 277 -23.27 0.08 37.87
CA LYS A 277 -22.92 1.52 38.09
C LYS A 277 -21.78 1.67 39.07
N VAL A 278 -21.77 0.89 40.16
CA VAL A 278 -20.68 0.89 41.14
C VAL A 278 -19.36 0.47 40.49
N ILE A 279 -19.36 -0.65 39.74
CA ILE A 279 -18.17 -1.13 39.02
C ILE A 279 -17.64 -0.04 38.09
N SER A 280 -18.50 0.59 37.27
CA SER A 280 -18.11 1.65 36.37
C SER A 280 -17.56 2.87 37.07
N SER A 281 -18.17 3.27 38.19
CA SER A 281 -17.73 4.40 39.01
C SER A 281 -16.35 4.16 39.64
N ILE A 282 -16.12 2.95 40.16
CA ILE A 282 -14.85 2.56 40.76
C ILE A 282 -13.76 2.47 39.70
N ALA A 283 -14.06 1.90 38.53
CA ALA A 283 -13.13 1.87 37.38
C ALA A 283 -12.66 3.28 36.99
N ALA A 284 -13.61 4.22 36.89
CA ALA A 284 -13.31 5.62 36.62
C ALA A 284 -12.46 6.27 37.71
N ALA A 285 -12.75 6.01 38.99
CA ALA A 285 -11.96 6.51 40.11
C ALA A 285 -10.51 5.98 40.07
N ILE A 286 -10.32 4.70 39.80
CA ILE A 286 -8.98 4.09 39.68
C ILE A 286 -8.23 4.76 38.51
N LYS A 287 -8.85 4.81 37.31
CA LYS A 287 -8.24 5.40 36.12
C LYS A 287 -7.80 6.85 36.33
N ASN A 288 -8.61 7.66 37.04
CA ASN A 288 -8.31 9.06 37.31
C ASN A 288 -7.26 9.25 38.45
N SER A 289 -6.95 8.19 39.20
CA SER A 289 -6.00 8.23 40.30
C SER A 289 -4.58 7.79 39.93
N ILE A 290 -4.39 7.32 38.70
CA ILE A 290 -3.11 6.82 38.19
C ILE A 290 -2.58 7.72 37.07
N ARG A 291 -1.28 7.60 36.76
CA ARG A 291 -0.62 8.37 35.69
C ARG A 291 -0.94 7.76 34.33
N HIS A 292 -0.74 8.53 33.27
CA HIS A 292 -0.92 8.04 31.90
C HIS A 292 -0.01 6.86 31.53
N VAL A 293 1.17 6.73 32.15
CA VAL A 293 2.11 5.63 31.94
C VAL A 293 1.77 4.38 32.75
N ASP A 294 0.87 4.50 33.73
CA ASP A 294 0.37 3.39 34.53
C ASP A 294 -0.76 2.70 33.78
N PHE A 295 -1.00 1.44 34.09
CA PHE A 295 -1.99 0.63 33.42
C PHE A 295 -3.05 0.13 34.39
N VAL A 296 -4.32 0.09 33.97
CA VAL A 296 -5.44 -0.45 34.76
C VAL A 296 -6.30 -1.35 33.88
N ALA A 297 -6.73 -2.48 34.44
CA ALA A 297 -7.67 -3.41 33.82
C ALA A 297 -8.70 -3.93 34.80
N ARG A 298 -9.86 -4.34 34.26
CA ARG A 298 -10.81 -5.17 34.98
C ARG A 298 -10.37 -6.63 34.86
N TYR A 299 -10.00 -7.23 35.99
CA TYR A 299 -9.46 -8.59 36.03
C TYR A 299 -10.56 -9.66 36.13
N GLY A 300 -11.62 -9.37 36.86
CA GLY A 300 -12.78 -10.22 37.09
C GLY A 300 -14.07 -9.42 37.24
N GLY A 301 -15.11 -10.00 37.81
CA GLY A 301 -16.41 -9.36 38.01
C GLY A 301 -16.34 -8.01 38.75
N GLU A 302 -15.80 -8.04 39.97
CA GLU A 302 -15.61 -6.89 40.87
C GLU A 302 -14.13 -6.60 41.17
N GLU A 303 -13.21 -7.25 40.42
CA GLU A 303 -11.78 -7.20 40.62
C GLU A 303 -11.08 -6.32 39.57
N PHE A 304 -10.16 -5.51 40.04
CA PHE A 304 -9.33 -4.64 39.19
C PHE A 304 -7.86 -4.90 39.45
N VAL A 305 -7.04 -4.65 38.47
CA VAL A 305 -5.58 -4.74 38.55
C VAL A 305 -4.93 -3.47 38.01
N VAL A 306 -3.90 -3.00 38.73
CA VAL A 306 -3.11 -1.83 38.30
C VAL A 306 -1.64 -2.20 38.24
N LEU A 307 -1.00 -1.81 37.12
CA LEU A 307 0.45 -1.94 36.96
C LEU A 307 1.10 -0.56 36.99
N LEU A 308 2.09 -0.41 37.88
CA LEU A 308 2.82 0.85 38.05
C LEU A 308 4.29 0.63 37.69
N PRO A 309 4.69 0.90 36.44
CA PRO A 309 6.08 0.80 36.01
C PRO A 309 6.93 1.85 36.73
N GLU A 310 8.21 1.53 36.95
CA GLU A 310 9.23 2.40 37.56
C GLU A 310 8.78 2.98 38.93
N THR A 311 8.00 2.20 39.70
CA THR A 311 7.41 2.68 40.94
C THR A 311 7.84 1.82 42.12
N PRO A 312 8.63 2.37 43.04
CA PRO A 312 9.03 1.68 44.27
C PRO A 312 7.89 1.58 45.29
N ALA A 313 8.07 0.77 46.33
CA ALA A 313 7.01 0.46 47.32
C ALA A 313 6.34 1.71 47.93
N GLN A 314 7.12 2.76 48.28
CA GLN A 314 6.57 4.01 48.78
C GLN A 314 5.67 4.71 47.75
N GLY A 315 6.08 4.72 46.48
CA GLY A 315 5.28 5.29 45.39
C GLY A 315 3.99 4.49 45.15
N ALA A 316 4.10 3.16 45.14
CA ALA A 316 2.95 2.26 45.00
C ALA A 316 1.93 2.43 46.12
N TYR A 317 2.41 2.55 47.37
CA TYR A 317 1.54 2.86 48.50
C TYR A 317 0.83 4.21 48.35
N SER A 318 1.53 5.23 47.86
CA SER A 318 0.93 6.55 47.62
C SER A 318 -0.18 6.50 46.59
N VAL A 319 0.03 5.76 45.47
CA VAL A 319 -1.01 5.55 44.45
C VAL A 319 -2.18 4.74 45.00
N ALA A 320 -1.91 3.65 45.73
CA ALA A 320 -2.93 2.85 46.43
C ALA A 320 -3.79 3.69 47.38
N ALA A 321 -3.15 4.55 48.15
CA ALA A 321 -3.83 5.47 49.07
C ALA A 321 -4.68 6.54 48.34
N ASN A 322 -4.22 7.02 47.20
CA ASN A 322 -5.00 7.94 46.35
C ASN A 322 -6.25 7.27 45.80
N ILE A 323 -6.11 6.04 45.27
CA ILE A 323 -7.24 5.23 44.78
C ILE A 323 -8.25 5.00 45.89
N TYR A 324 -7.77 4.54 47.06
CA TYR A 324 -8.60 4.28 48.23
C TYR A 324 -9.43 5.52 48.64
N LYS A 325 -8.75 6.69 48.80
CA LYS A 325 -9.41 7.96 49.13
C LYS A 325 -10.38 8.44 48.03
N ALA A 326 -10.06 8.21 46.76
CA ALA A 326 -10.93 8.61 45.67
C ALA A 326 -12.26 7.83 45.67
N ILE A 327 -12.21 6.54 46.03
CA ILE A 327 -13.40 5.70 46.16
C ILE A 327 -14.18 6.05 47.43
N GLU A 328 -13.50 6.22 48.56
CA GLU A 328 -14.12 6.63 49.83
C GLU A 328 -14.90 7.96 49.67
N ARG A 329 -14.35 8.93 48.96
CA ARG A 329 -15.00 10.23 48.69
C ARG A 329 -16.29 10.13 47.90
N GLN A 330 -16.49 9.07 47.13
CA GLN A 330 -17.76 8.87 46.38
C GLN A 330 -18.94 8.62 47.35
N ALA A 331 -18.67 8.12 48.54
CA ALA A 331 -19.66 7.88 49.60
C ALA A 331 -20.91 7.11 49.09
N ILE A 332 -20.71 6.13 48.21
CA ILE A 332 -21.79 5.33 47.64
C ILE A 332 -22.42 4.48 48.74
N PRO A 333 -23.73 4.62 49.07
CA PRO A 333 -24.35 3.87 50.17
C PRO A 333 -24.29 2.35 49.94
N HIS A 334 -23.97 1.60 51.00
CA HIS A 334 -23.98 0.14 51.01
C HIS A 334 -24.59 -0.40 52.32
N ALA A 335 -25.94 -0.46 52.33
CA ALA A 335 -26.71 -0.87 53.56
C ALA A 335 -26.44 -2.30 53.99
N ALA A 336 -26.07 -3.20 53.07
CA ALA A 336 -25.79 -4.59 53.35
C ALA A 336 -24.31 -4.93 53.62
N SER A 337 -23.44 -3.93 53.70
CA SER A 337 -22.04 -4.15 54.05
C SER A 337 -21.84 -4.36 55.53
N LEU A 338 -20.91 -5.27 55.88
CA LEU A 338 -20.56 -5.57 57.29
C LEU A 338 -19.38 -4.71 57.80
N VAL A 339 -18.79 -3.88 56.94
CA VAL A 339 -17.57 -3.09 57.27
C VAL A 339 -17.84 -1.61 57.32
N SER A 340 -18.67 -1.07 56.45
CA SER A 340 -18.95 0.36 56.35
C SER A 340 -20.36 0.57 55.77
N LYS A 341 -21.00 1.69 56.09
CA LYS A 341 -22.25 2.14 55.47
C LYS A 341 -22.08 2.59 54.00
N TYR A 342 -20.87 2.63 53.54
CA TYR A 342 -20.53 2.97 52.15
C TYR A 342 -19.77 1.85 51.48
N VAL A 343 -19.73 1.86 50.11
CA VAL A 343 -18.92 0.95 49.32
C VAL A 343 -17.44 1.18 49.68
N THR A 344 -16.74 0.09 49.98
CA THR A 344 -15.30 0.09 50.28
C THR A 344 -14.58 -0.87 49.37
N ILE A 345 -13.27 -0.78 49.32
CA ILE A 345 -12.38 -1.67 48.61
C ILE A 345 -11.31 -2.27 49.51
N SER A 346 -10.94 -3.49 49.27
CA SER A 346 -9.67 -4.07 49.72
C SER A 346 -8.63 -3.97 48.61
N LEU A 347 -7.41 -3.58 48.95
CA LEU A 347 -6.32 -3.41 48.02
C LEU A 347 -5.08 -4.15 48.53
N GLY A 348 -4.52 -5.03 47.73
CA GLY A 348 -3.24 -5.69 47.97
C GLY A 348 -2.20 -5.31 46.91
N PHE A 349 -0.97 -5.10 47.32
CA PHE A 349 0.08 -4.84 46.36
C PHE A 349 1.42 -5.44 46.73
N THR A 350 2.24 -5.65 45.71
CA THR A 350 3.62 -6.07 45.83
C THR A 350 4.49 -5.33 44.81
N VAL A 351 5.80 -5.36 45.00
CA VAL A 351 6.76 -4.67 44.13
C VAL A 351 7.89 -5.58 43.74
N TYR A 352 8.07 -5.72 42.46
CA TYR A 352 9.23 -6.37 41.85
C TYR A 352 10.34 -5.32 41.66
N THR A 353 11.55 -5.60 42.14
CA THR A 353 12.66 -4.63 42.10
C THR A 353 13.51 -4.68 40.82
N GLY A 354 13.16 -5.55 39.88
CA GLY A 354 13.94 -5.73 38.65
C GLY A 354 15.23 -6.56 38.81
N GLY A 355 15.54 -7.39 37.83
CA GLY A 355 16.77 -8.19 37.86
C GLY A 355 16.79 -9.40 38.79
N LEU A 356 15.72 -9.62 39.57
CA LEU A 356 15.56 -10.82 40.40
C LEU A 356 15.16 -12.00 39.53
N LYS A 357 15.80 -13.16 39.70
CA LYS A 357 15.38 -14.42 39.03
C LYS A 357 14.10 -14.94 39.67
N MET A 358 12.97 -14.39 39.27
CA MET A 358 11.65 -14.78 39.76
C MET A 358 10.71 -14.93 38.58
N GLY A 359 9.86 -15.94 38.59
CA GLY A 359 8.82 -16.10 37.55
C GLY A 359 7.69 -15.07 37.70
N GLN A 360 7.08 -14.68 36.60
CA GLN A 360 5.92 -13.79 36.51
C GLN A 360 4.75 -14.21 37.41
N ASP A 361 4.47 -15.53 37.45
CA ASP A 361 3.38 -16.09 38.26
C ASP A 361 3.54 -15.79 39.76
N ARG A 362 4.79 -15.75 40.25
CA ARG A 362 5.06 -15.45 41.65
C ARG A 362 4.73 -13.99 41.99
N LEU A 363 4.92 -13.06 41.04
CA LEU A 363 4.60 -11.67 41.23
C LEU A 363 3.08 -11.44 41.33
N ILE A 364 2.33 -12.05 40.38
CA ILE A 364 0.87 -12.02 40.39
C ILE A 364 0.35 -12.66 41.68
N HIS A 365 0.85 -13.85 42.04
CA HIS A 365 0.42 -14.57 43.21
C HIS A 365 0.70 -13.77 44.53
N ALA A 366 1.84 -13.10 44.60
CA ALA A 366 2.16 -12.27 45.77
C ALA A 366 1.21 -11.04 45.92
N ALA A 367 0.81 -10.43 44.82
CA ALA A 367 -0.16 -9.33 44.83
C ALA A 367 -1.57 -9.83 45.19
N ASP A 368 -1.97 -10.99 44.68
CA ASP A 368 -3.24 -11.64 45.05
C ASP A 368 -3.26 -12.03 46.54
N GLN A 369 -2.18 -12.64 47.03
CA GLN A 369 -2.03 -12.91 48.47
C GLN A 369 -2.12 -11.65 49.33
N ALA A 370 -1.55 -10.53 48.87
CA ALA A 370 -1.69 -9.26 49.55
C ALA A 370 -3.16 -8.81 49.65
N LEU A 371 -3.92 -8.92 48.57
CA LEU A 371 -5.36 -8.63 48.56
C LEU A 371 -6.13 -9.57 49.51
N TYR A 372 -5.82 -10.89 49.44
CA TYR A 372 -6.42 -11.83 50.35
C TYR A 372 -6.16 -11.51 51.83
N ARG A 373 -4.95 -11.08 52.18
CA ARG A 373 -4.59 -10.61 53.53
C ARG A 373 -5.38 -9.35 53.95
N ALA A 374 -5.53 -8.38 53.02
CA ALA A 374 -6.36 -7.20 53.25
C ALA A 374 -7.82 -7.60 53.62
N LYS A 375 -8.39 -8.58 52.86
CA LYS A 375 -9.73 -9.11 53.14
C LYS A 375 -9.81 -9.83 54.51
N GLN A 376 -8.81 -10.65 54.86
CA GLN A 376 -8.76 -11.36 56.15
C GLN A 376 -8.62 -10.43 57.38
N LEU A 377 -7.86 -9.34 57.26
CA LEU A 377 -7.60 -8.39 58.34
C LEU A 377 -8.75 -7.41 58.57
N GLY A 378 -9.91 -7.62 57.95
CA GLY A 378 -11.13 -6.83 58.20
C GLY A 378 -11.60 -6.01 57.02
N ARG A 379 -11.02 -6.15 55.84
CA ARG A 379 -11.36 -5.41 54.60
C ARG A 379 -11.12 -3.89 54.73
N ASN A 380 -11.58 -3.13 53.74
CA ASN A 380 -11.50 -1.67 53.75
C ASN A 380 -10.09 -1.14 54.08
N GLN A 381 -9.08 -1.71 53.47
CA GLN A 381 -7.68 -1.40 53.77
C GLN A 381 -6.73 -1.74 52.62
N ILE A 382 -5.51 -1.24 52.77
CA ILE A 382 -4.39 -1.48 51.87
C ILE A 382 -3.40 -2.39 52.58
N TYR A 383 -2.96 -3.45 51.90
CA TYR A 383 -1.94 -4.36 52.41
C TYR A 383 -0.76 -4.48 51.44
N TYR A 384 0.45 -4.35 51.95
CA TYR A 384 1.69 -4.53 51.20
C TYR A 384 2.31 -5.89 51.52
N GLN A 385 2.56 -6.70 50.50
CA GLN A 385 3.30 -7.97 50.62
C GLN A 385 4.69 -7.79 50.01
N PRO A 386 5.77 -7.72 50.82
CA PRO A 386 7.10 -7.69 50.28
C PRO A 386 7.43 -9.04 49.63
N LEU A 387 8.11 -9.01 48.47
CA LEU A 387 8.61 -10.21 47.85
C LEU A 387 9.78 -10.78 48.63
N GLN A 388 9.62 -12.00 49.13
CA GLN A 388 10.74 -12.71 49.73
C GLN A 388 11.66 -13.19 48.61
N VAL A 389 12.89 -12.68 48.58
CA VAL A 389 13.98 -13.23 47.79
C VAL A 389 14.33 -14.57 48.43
N ALA A 390 13.99 -15.69 47.80
CA ALA A 390 14.55 -16.97 48.19
C ALA A 390 16.10 -16.85 47.98
N GLU A 391 16.83 -16.74 49.03
CA GLU A 391 18.27 -17.01 48.95
C GLU A 391 18.44 -18.42 48.37
N ILE A 392 18.95 -18.51 47.15
CA ILE A 392 19.36 -19.75 46.55
C ILE A 392 20.67 -20.11 47.31
N ALA A 393 20.55 -21.01 48.28
CA ALA A 393 21.69 -21.67 48.89
C ALA A 393 22.44 -22.55 47.89
#